data_396036997e9378101650fa01a6c70170
#
_entry.id   396036997e9378101650fa01a6c70170
#
_cell.length_a   1.000
_cell.length_b   1.000
_cell.length_c   1.000
_cell.angle_alpha   90.00
_cell.angle_beta   90.00
_cell.angle_gamma   90.00
#
_symmetry.space_group_name_H-M   'P 1'
#
loop_
_entity.id
_entity.type
_entity.pdbx_description
1 polymer ?
#
loop_
_entity_poly.entity_id
_entity_poly.type
_entity_poly.pdbx_seq_one_letter_code
_entity_poly.pdbx_strand_id
1 'polypeptide(L)'
;MASNTQDSAIFIPLPVGTQVVTRVDFRDSSGEIAAVAGTVGVVLRAPDAPGGRFQVRLVNGVEAAFPRRHLTVRKLISKQDMDAAGEQILSGIDLYPYVIYRCIVGSQAYGLSHAGSDVDRRGFYLPPAHLHWSLFGVPEQLENTATEECYWELQKFIQLALRANPNILECLYTPLVETVTPLAQELLDQREIFLTRLVFQTYNGYVISQFKKLEQDLRIRGELRWKHAMHLIRLLLSGISILRDGFVNLSVDGQREQLLAIRRGEQTWEAVNDWRLRLHAEFEEAYQVTRLPVQPDYLRANDFLVYARQHMARQKGTSS
;
A
#
# COMPACT_ATOMS: atom_id res chain seq x y z
N MET A 1 -25.89 -10.22 29.36
CA MET A 1 -24.46 -10.32 29.66
C MET A 1 -23.71 -9.82 28.44
N ALA A 2 -23.25 -8.58 28.48
CA ALA A 2 -22.55 -7.94 27.39
C ALA A 2 -21.07 -8.29 27.50
N SER A 3 -20.53 -8.97 26.49
CA SER A 3 -19.12 -9.31 26.37
C SER A 3 -18.32 -8.06 25.96
N ASN A 4 -17.51 -7.61 26.88
CA ASN A 4 -16.54 -6.54 26.74
C ASN A 4 -15.40 -7.01 25.82
N THR A 5 -15.43 -6.65 24.54
CA THR A 5 -14.30 -6.79 23.64
C THR A 5 -13.32 -5.65 23.94
N GLN A 6 -12.32 -5.92 24.77
CA GLN A 6 -11.21 -5.01 24.99
C GLN A 6 -10.36 -4.97 23.72
N ASP A 7 -10.37 -3.81 23.09
CA ASP A 7 -9.43 -3.37 22.06
C ASP A 7 -8.00 -3.49 22.61
N SER A 8 -7.27 -4.50 22.18
CA SER A 8 -5.82 -4.63 22.43
C SER A 8 -5.05 -3.70 21.50
N ALA A 9 -5.20 -2.38 21.75
CA ALA A 9 -4.39 -1.38 21.06
C ALA A 9 -2.90 -1.66 21.34
N ILE A 10 -2.12 -1.83 20.30
CA ILE A 10 -0.68 -1.99 20.34
C ILE A 10 -0.10 -0.81 21.15
N PHE A 11 0.52 -1.12 22.29
CA PHE A 11 1.19 -0.11 23.12
C PHE A 11 2.41 0.42 22.37
N ILE A 12 2.27 1.62 21.79
CA ILE A 12 3.40 2.35 21.22
C ILE A 12 3.86 3.36 22.26
N PRO A 13 5.01 3.13 22.95
CA PRO A 13 5.53 4.07 23.92
C PRO A 13 5.97 5.37 23.21
N LEU A 14 5.67 6.51 23.82
CA LEU A 14 6.21 7.78 23.38
C LEU A 14 7.67 7.88 23.89
N PRO A 15 8.67 8.07 23.01
CA PRO A 15 10.05 8.24 23.43
C PRO A 15 10.23 9.46 24.35
N VAL A 16 11.21 9.38 25.23
CA VAL A 16 11.68 10.54 26.01
C VAL A 16 12.07 11.67 25.05
N GLY A 17 11.73 12.90 25.40
CA GLY A 17 11.93 14.09 24.53
C GLY A 17 10.77 14.35 23.56
N THR A 18 9.79 13.44 23.43
CA THR A 18 8.61 13.68 22.58
C THR A 18 7.80 14.87 23.10
N GLN A 19 7.54 15.84 22.20
CA GLN A 19 6.65 16.95 22.51
C GLN A 19 5.19 16.47 22.43
N VAL A 20 4.45 16.70 23.50
CA VAL A 20 3.06 16.30 23.65
C VAL A 20 2.16 17.47 24.05
N VAL A 21 0.87 17.32 23.85
CA VAL A 21 -0.15 18.26 24.29
C VAL A 21 -1.16 17.51 25.14
N THR A 22 -1.55 18.10 26.26
CA THR A 22 -2.57 17.53 27.16
C THR A 22 -3.96 17.63 26.55
N ARG A 23 -4.77 16.56 26.66
CA ARG A 23 -6.17 16.56 26.22
C ARG A 23 -7.17 16.94 27.32
N VAL A 24 -6.67 17.04 28.56
CA VAL A 24 -7.49 17.29 29.75
C VAL A 24 -6.79 18.30 30.65
N ASP A 25 -7.55 18.98 31.45
CA ASP A 25 -7.00 19.81 32.52
C ASP A 25 -6.27 18.95 33.55
N PHE A 26 -5.12 19.43 34.01
CA PHE A 26 -4.40 18.83 35.11
C PHE A 26 -4.65 19.63 36.37
N ARG A 27 -5.12 18.93 37.41
CA ARG A 27 -5.33 19.52 38.74
C ARG A 27 -4.21 19.06 39.66
N ASP A 28 -3.73 19.96 40.49
CA ASP A 28 -2.74 19.67 41.55
C ASP A 28 -3.37 18.97 42.75
N SER A 29 -2.58 18.77 43.80
CA SER A 29 -3.03 18.12 45.03
C SER A 29 -4.03 18.96 45.84
N SER A 30 -4.15 20.28 45.60
CA SER A 30 -5.14 21.17 46.17
C SER A 30 -6.51 21.15 45.43
N GLY A 31 -6.53 20.54 44.23
CA GLY A 31 -7.68 20.50 43.31
C GLY A 31 -7.75 21.69 42.37
N GLU A 32 -6.80 22.62 42.44
CA GLU A 32 -6.71 23.74 41.50
C GLU A 32 -6.14 23.32 40.12
N ILE A 33 -6.55 24.02 39.06
CA ILE A 33 -6.10 23.75 37.73
C ILE A 33 -4.65 24.24 37.57
N ALA A 34 -3.70 23.33 37.66
CA ALA A 34 -2.27 23.61 37.47
C ALA A 34 -1.85 23.69 35.98
N ALA A 35 -2.64 23.08 35.07
CA ALA A 35 -2.49 23.24 33.63
C ALA A 35 -3.80 22.93 32.90
N VAL A 36 -4.18 23.75 31.96
CA VAL A 36 -5.38 23.55 31.13
C VAL A 36 -5.14 22.53 30.03
N ALA A 37 -6.21 21.93 29.50
CA ALA A 37 -6.16 21.15 28.28
C ALA A 37 -5.56 21.98 27.14
N GLY A 38 -4.75 21.37 26.30
CA GLY A 38 -3.97 22.09 25.26
C GLY A 38 -2.59 22.53 25.70
N THR A 39 -2.21 22.34 26.97
CA THR A 39 -0.86 22.69 27.42
C THR A 39 0.19 21.78 26.80
N VAL A 40 1.24 22.40 26.23
CA VAL A 40 2.36 21.69 25.65
C VAL A 40 3.30 21.19 26.74
N GLY A 41 3.89 20.02 26.54
CA GLY A 41 4.91 19.46 27.42
C GLY A 41 5.89 18.55 26.68
N VAL A 42 6.85 18.04 27.42
CA VAL A 42 7.86 17.09 26.92
C VAL A 42 7.86 15.85 27.80
N VAL A 43 7.85 14.69 27.20
CA VAL A 43 7.95 13.40 27.90
C VAL A 43 9.32 13.27 28.54
N LEU A 44 9.37 13.17 29.86
CA LEU A 44 10.58 12.95 30.64
C LEU A 44 10.88 11.45 30.84
N ARG A 45 9.81 10.66 31.05
CA ARG A 45 9.89 9.22 31.25
C ARG A 45 8.68 8.51 30.68
N ALA A 46 8.92 7.44 29.93
CA ALA A 46 7.86 6.52 29.51
C ALA A 46 7.59 5.49 30.61
N PRO A 47 6.36 4.93 30.68
CA PRO A 47 6.07 3.83 31.61
C PRO A 47 6.75 2.55 31.18
N ASP A 48 7.12 1.72 32.14
CA ASP A 48 7.78 0.42 31.93
C ASP A 48 6.80 -0.69 31.46
N ALA A 49 5.49 -0.44 31.57
CA ALA A 49 4.46 -1.41 31.19
C ALA A 49 3.25 -0.74 30.51
N PRO A 50 2.49 -1.50 29.69
CA PRO A 50 1.23 -1.04 29.10
C PRO A 50 0.25 -0.54 30.18
N GLY A 51 -0.43 0.59 29.91
CA GLY A 51 -1.39 1.22 30.87
C GLY A 51 -0.75 2.12 31.92
N GLY A 52 0.56 2.18 32.01
CA GLY A 52 1.28 3.11 32.88
C GLY A 52 1.15 4.57 32.46
N ARG A 53 1.69 5.48 33.31
CA ARG A 53 1.65 6.92 33.08
C ARG A 53 2.98 7.46 32.60
N PHE A 54 2.93 8.39 31.66
CA PHE A 54 4.07 9.14 31.16
C PHE A 54 4.37 10.32 32.11
N GLN A 55 5.60 10.47 32.53
CA GLN A 55 6.05 11.68 33.22
C GLN A 55 6.28 12.77 32.18
N VAL A 56 5.59 13.89 32.32
CA VAL A 56 5.64 15.00 31.36
C VAL A 56 5.94 16.29 32.12
N ARG A 57 6.93 17.02 31.63
CA ARG A 57 7.18 18.41 32.07
C ARG A 57 6.41 19.32 31.11
N LEU A 58 5.46 20.06 31.65
CA LEU A 58 4.68 21.04 30.92
C LEU A 58 5.44 22.36 30.76
N VAL A 59 5.07 23.17 29.76
CA VAL A 59 5.73 24.43 29.43
C VAL A 59 5.74 25.45 30.58
N ASN A 60 4.75 25.35 31.48
CA ASN A 60 4.67 26.16 32.71
C ASN A 60 5.55 25.65 33.86
N GLY A 61 6.38 24.63 33.61
CA GLY A 61 7.28 24.03 34.60
C GLY A 61 6.67 22.93 35.46
N VAL A 62 5.38 22.70 35.39
CA VAL A 62 4.70 21.63 36.13
C VAL A 62 5.12 20.27 35.58
N GLU A 63 5.50 19.35 36.47
CA GLU A 63 5.74 17.95 36.15
C GLU A 63 4.56 17.10 36.64
N ALA A 64 3.97 16.34 35.71
CA ALA A 64 2.78 15.54 36.00
C ALA A 64 2.77 14.22 35.25
N ALA A 65 2.03 13.25 35.79
CA ALA A 65 1.90 11.92 35.22
C ALA A 65 0.58 11.78 34.48
N PHE A 66 0.64 11.52 33.17
CA PHE A 66 -0.52 11.38 32.28
C PHE A 66 -0.62 9.96 31.70
N PRO A 67 -1.82 9.35 31.67
CA PRO A 67 -2.03 8.14 30.89
C PRO A 67 -1.95 8.47 29.37
N ARG A 68 -1.61 7.49 28.54
CA ARG A 68 -1.41 7.69 27.10
C ARG A 68 -2.60 8.38 26.40
N ARG A 69 -3.81 8.04 26.79
CA ARG A 69 -5.06 8.61 26.22
C ARG A 69 -5.21 10.14 26.45
N HIS A 70 -4.53 10.70 27.44
CA HIS A 70 -4.60 12.14 27.78
C HIS A 70 -3.49 12.95 27.09
N LEU A 71 -2.67 12.32 26.26
CA LEU A 71 -1.56 12.94 25.53
C LEU A 71 -1.72 12.77 24.03
N THR A 72 -1.54 13.86 23.29
CA THR A 72 -1.40 13.85 21.83
C THR A 72 0.00 14.32 21.47
N VAL A 73 0.64 13.69 20.50
CA VAL A 73 1.92 14.16 19.98
C VAL A 73 1.70 15.48 19.26
N ARG A 74 2.47 16.53 19.63
CA ARG A 74 2.26 17.89 19.11
C ARG A 74 2.22 17.98 17.58
N LYS A 75 3.12 17.24 16.90
CA LYS A 75 3.16 17.20 15.43
C LYS A 75 1.90 16.61 14.78
N LEU A 76 1.12 15.84 15.54
CA LEU A 76 -0.08 15.18 15.01
C LEU A 76 -1.36 16.03 15.15
N ILE A 77 -1.37 17.05 16.03
CA ILE A 77 -2.58 17.85 16.27
C ILE A 77 -3.01 18.61 15.02
N SER A 78 -2.12 19.45 14.50
CA SER A 78 -2.44 20.22 13.28
C SER A 78 -2.64 19.36 12.05
N LYS A 79 -1.97 18.20 11.98
CA LYS A 79 -2.15 17.26 10.88
C LYS A 79 -3.50 16.56 10.97
N GLN A 80 -3.90 16.07 12.14
CA GLN A 80 -5.20 15.39 12.34
C GLN A 80 -6.38 16.31 12.04
N ASP A 81 -6.32 17.57 12.44
CA ASP A 81 -7.38 18.55 12.17
C ASP A 81 -7.47 18.88 10.68
N MET A 82 -6.34 19.00 9.98
CA MET A 82 -6.30 19.19 8.54
C MET A 82 -6.79 17.95 7.78
N ASP A 83 -6.34 16.76 8.17
CA ASP A 83 -6.75 15.50 7.54
C ASP A 83 -8.26 15.30 7.69
N ALA A 84 -8.83 15.54 8.90
CA ALA A 84 -10.27 15.46 9.16
C ALA A 84 -11.08 16.50 8.35
N ALA A 85 -10.59 17.74 8.24
CA ALA A 85 -11.22 18.75 7.39
C ALA A 85 -11.16 18.37 5.91
N GLY A 86 -10.04 17.81 5.46
CA GLY A 86 -9.86 17.29 4.10
C GLY A 86 -10.82 16.14 3.81
N GLU A 87 -10.93 15.16 4.70
CA GLU A 87 -11.87 14.05 4.58
C GLU A 87 -13.32 14.54 4.49
N GLN A 88 -13.70 15.51 5.32
CA GLN A 88 -15.06 16.09 5.30
C GLN A 88 -15.36 16.82 3.97
N ILE A 89 -14.41 17.59 3.43
CA ILE A 89 -14.57 18.31 2.16
C ILE A 89 -14.63 17.34 0.99
N LEU A 90 -13.80 16.29 1.00
CA LEU A 90 -13.73 15.31 -0.08
C LEU A 90 -14.85 14.27 -0.01
N SER A 91 -15.46 14.03 1.16
CA SER A 91 -16.52 13.03 1.33
C SER A 91 -17.77 13.27 0.47
N GLY A 92 -17.97 14.52 0.01
CA GLY A 92 -19.07 14.89 -0.91
C GLY A 92 -18.68 14.83 -2.40
N ILE A 93 -17.44 14.45 -2.73
CA ILE A 93 -16.92 14.47 -4.10
C ILE A 93 -16.72 13.03 -4.58
N ASP A 94 -17.47 12.65 -5.62
CA ASP A 94 -17.23 11.37 -6.31
C ASP A 94 -16.02 11.50 -7.23
N LEU A 95 -14.96 10.73 -6.93
CA LEU A 95 -13.72 10.70 -7.73
C LEU A 95 -13.67 9.55 -8.74
N TYR A 96 -14.60 8.60 -8.70
CA TYR A 96 -14.63 7.46 -9.64
C TYR A 96 -14.81 7.86 -11.11
N PRO A 97 -15.56 8.94 -11.47
CA PRO A 97 -15.61 9.43 -12.85
C PRO A 97 -14.26 9.88 -13.44
N TYR A 98 -13.27 10.11 -12.60
CA TYR A 98 -11.92 10.48 -13.02
C TYR A 98 -10.96 9.30 -13.17
N VAL A 99 -11.44 8.06 -13.06
CA VAL A 99 -10.68 6.85 -13.40
C VAL A 99 -10.46 6.83 -14.91
N ILE A 100 -9.20 6.97 -15.32
CA ILE A 100 -8.79 7.05 -16.73
C ILE A 100 -8.25 5.73 -17.27
N TYR A 101 -7.95 4.77 -16.39
CA TYR A 101 -7.55 3.42 -16.72
C TYR A 101 -8.16 2.43 -15.73
N ARG A 102 -8.81 1.40 -16.26
CA ARG A 102 -9.38 0.28 -15.50
C ARG A 102 -9.04 -1.02 -16.19
N CYS A 103 -8.53 -1.97 -15.42
CA CYS A 103 -8.20 -3.30 -15.90
C CYS A 103 -8.54 -4.37 -14.86
N ILE A 104 -8.57 -5.62 -15.30
CA ILE A 104 -8.71 -6.79 -14.43
C ILE A 104 -7.33 -7.41 -14.23
N VAL A 105 -7.01 -7.71 -12.97
CA VAL A 105 -5.78 -8.38 -12.53
C VAL A 105 -6.08 -9.66 -11.75
N GLY A 106 -5.08 -10.19 -11.07
CA GLY A 106 -5.25 -11.32 -10.17
C GLY A 106 -5.58 -12.61 -10.91
N SER A 107 -6.43 -13.46 -10.32
CA SER A 107 -6.67 -14.81 -10.84
C SER A 107 -7.22 -14.85 -12.26
N GLN A 108 -8.00 -13.86 -12.67
CA GLN A 108 -8.55 -13.78 -14.03
C GLN A 108 -7.44 -13.48 -15.05
N ALA A 109 -6.58 -12.50 -14.77
CA ALA A 109 -5.51 -12.14 -15.69
C ALA A 109 -4.48 -13.26 -15.89
N TYR A 110 -4.32 -14.12 -14.90
CA TYR A 110 -3.43 -15.29 -14.98
C TYR A 110 -4.12 -16.57 -15.51
N GLY A 111 -5.40 -16.53 -15.85
CA GLY A 111 -6.15 -17.71 -16.28
C GLY A 111 -6.36 -18.75 -15.15
N LEU A 112 -6.26 -18.32 -13.88
CA LEU A 112 -6.41 -19.17 -12.68
C LEU A 112 -7.78 -19.00 -12.01
N SER A 113 -8.72 -18.32 -12.66
CA SER A 113 -10.09 -18.10 -12.16
C SER A 113 -10.92 -19.37 -12.22
N HIS A 114 -11.94 -19.44 -11.37
CA HIS A 114 -12.98 -20.48 -11.36
C HIS A 114 -14.35 -19.80 -11.17
N ALA A 115 -15.43 -20.58 -11.32
CA ALA A 115 -16.78 -20.09 -11.03
C ALA A 115 -16.83 -19.60 -9.56
N GLY A 116 -17.14 -18.30 -9.37
CA GLY A 116 -17.14 -17.65 -8.06
C GLY A 116 -15.82 -16.97 -7.67
N SER A 117 -14.84 -16.86 -8.57
CA SER A 117 -13.68 -15.99 -8.35
C SER A 117 -14.08 -14.52 -8.42
N ASP A 118 -13.58 -13.73 -7.47
CA ASP A 118 -13.74 -12.28 -7.46
C ASP A 118 -13.11 -11.65 -8.72
N VAL A 119 -13.63 -10.50 -9.12
CA VAL A 119 -13.08 -9.70 -10.22
C VAL A 119 -12.28 -8.56 -9.62
N ASP A 120 -10.96 -8.74 -9.57
CA ASP A 120 -10.03 -7.74 -9.05
C ASP A 120 -9.85 -6.60 -10.06
N ARG A 121 -10.57 -5.49 -9.89
CA ARG A 121 -10.43 -4.30 -10.73
C ARG A 121 -9.39 -3.37 -10.17
N ARG A 122 -8.44 -2.98 -11.01
CA ARG A 122 -7.33 -2.09 -10.66
C ARG A 122 -7.14 -1.05 -11.76
N GLY A 123 -6.40 0.00 -11.43
CA GLY A 123 -6.06 1.03 -12.40
C GLY A 123 -5.60 2.31 -11.74
N PHE A 124 -5.78 3.42 -12.44
CA PHE A 124 -5.42 4.73 -11.90
C PHE A 124 -6.41 5.81 -12.32
N TYR A 125 -6.47 6.84 -11.50
CA TYR A 125 -7.30 8.01 -11.73
C TYR A 125 -6.46 9.29 -11.79
N LEU A 126 -6.95 10.26 -12.52
CA LEU A 126 -6.35 11.59 -12.64
C LEU A 126 -7.38 12.64 -12.19
N PRO A 127 -7.25 13.19 -10.98
CA PRO A 127 -8.22 14.11 -10.44
C PRO A 127 -8.18 15.47 -11.16
N PRO A 128 -9.28 16.23 -11.15
CA PRO A 128 -9.29 17.59 -11.65
C PRO A 128 -8.23 18.46 -11.00
N ALA A 129 -7.60 19.35 -11.77
CA ALA A 129 -6.48 20.16 -11.30
C ALA A 129 -6.81 20.96 -10.02
N HIS A 130 -8.02 21.52 -9.90
CA HIS A 130 -8.42 22.31 -8.73
C HIS A 130 -8.53 21.47 -7.44
N LEU A 131 -8.88 20.19 -7.52
CA LEU A 131 -8.90 19.30 -6.38
C LEU A 131 -7.47 18.89 -6.00
N HIS A 132 -6.67 18.54 -7.03
CA HIS A 132 -5.28 18.13 -6.80
C HIS A 132 -4.43 19.27 -6.21
N TRP A 133 -4.65 20.52 -6.64
CA TRP A 133 -3.95 21.72 -6.16
C TRP A 133 -4.55 22.33 -4.90
N SER A 134 -5.66 21.77 -4.38
CA SER A 134 -6.26 22.25 -3.14
C SER A 134 -5.31 22.01 -1.96
N LEU A 135 -5.55 22.70 -0.85
CA LEU A 135 -4.81 22.52 0.41
C LEU A 135 -4.83 21.05 0.90
N PHE A 136 -5.91 20.34 0.61
CA PHE A 136 -6.14 18.99 1.10
C PHE A 136 -5.70 17.92 0.10
N GLY A 137 -5.47 18.29 -1.17
CA GLY A 137 -5.15 17.33 -2.22
C GLY A 137 -6.30 16.35 -2.51
N VAL A 138 -5.93 15.15 -2.89
CA VAL A 138 -6.86 14.03 -3.15
C VAL A 138 -6.30 12.75 -2.52
N PRO A 139 -7.13 11.73 -2.25
CA PRO A 139 -6.66 10.44 -1.76
C PRO A 139 -5.62 9.83 -2.71
N GLU A 140 -4.57 9.22 -2.15
CA GLU A 140 -3.60 8.46 -2.98
C GLU A 140 -4.24 7.22 -3.63
N GLN A 141 -5.40 6.78 -3.13
CA GLN A 141 -6.05 5.54 -3.52
C GLN A 141 -7.55 5.61 -3.28
N LEU A 142 -8.35 5.16 -4.26
CA LEU A 142 -9.78 4.93 -4.13
C LEU A 142 -9.99 3.43 -3.97
N GLU A 143 -10.69 3.00 -2.93
CA GLU A 143 -10.98 1.60 -2.66
C GLU A 143 -12.48 1.38 -2.52
N ASN A 144 -12.97 0.31 -3.13
CA ASN A 144 -14.29 -0.24 -2.88
C ASN A 144 -14.17 -1.75 -2.62
N THR A 145 -14.25 -2.12 -1.36
CA THR A 145 -14.13 -3.53 -0.96
C THR A 145 -15.33 -4.38 -1.34
N ALA A 146 -16.50 -3.77 -1.60
CA ALA A 146 -17.70 -4.49 -2.02
C ALA A 146 -17.62 -4.92 -3.49
N THR A 147 -16.90 -4.17 -4.32
CA THR A 147 -16.71 -4.44 -5.76
C THR A 147 -15.29 -4.87 -6.09
N GLU A 148 -14.42 -5.05 -5.09
CA GLU A 148 -13.00 -5.42 -5.23
C GLU A 148 -12.22 -4.47 -6.15
N GLU A 149 -12.54 -3.16 -6.06
CA GLU A 149 -11.93 -2.11 -6.87
C GLU A 149 -10.88 -1.32 -6.11
N CYS A 150 -9.77 -1.00 -6.79
CA CYS A 150 -8.72 -0.14 -6.25
C CYS A 150 -8.06 0.66 -7.37
N TYR A 151 -8.12 2.00 -7.27
CA TYR A 151 -7.54 2.92 -8.24
C TYR A 151 -6.58 3.88 -7.55
N TRP A 152 -5.31 3.89 -7.97
CA TRP A 152 -4.31 4.80 -7.43
C TRP A 152 -4.35 6.15 -8.15
N GLU A 153 -4.11 7.23 -7.40
CA GLU A 153 -3.81 8.52 -8.02
C GLU A 153 -2.59 8.38 -8.94
N LEU A 154 -2.62 9.05 -10.11
CA LEU A 154 -1.62 8.84 -11.17
C LEU A 154 -0.18 8.96 -10.69
N GLN A 155 0.15 9.93 -9.85
CA GLN A 155 1.50 10.07 -9.29
C GLN A 155 1.86 8.88 -8.41
N LYS A 156 0.92 8.42 -7.57
CA LYS A 156 1.11 7.25 -6.73
C LYS A 156 1.32 5.99 -7.56
N PHE A 157 0.52 5.82 -8.61
CA PHE A 157 0.65 4.70 -9.54
C PHE A 157 2.04 4.68 -10.19
N ILE A 158 2.49 5.81 -10.73
CA ILE A 158 3.83 5.94 -11.33
C ILE A 158 4.93 5.67 -10.31
N GLN A 159 4.83 6.22 -9.10
CA GLN A 159 5.82 5.97 -8.04
C GLN A 159 5.93 4.49 -7.66
N LEU A 160 4.80 3.77 -7.64
CA LEU A 160 4.79 2.34 -7.39
C LEU A 160 5.36 1.55 -8.59
N ALA A 161 5.07 1.96 -9.83
CA ALA A 161 5.64 1.38 -11.04
C ALA A 161 7.17 1.53 -11.06
N LEU A 162 7.70 2.73 -10.75
CA LEU A 162 9.14 3.01 -10.63
C LEU A 162 9.84 2.16 -9.55
N ARG A 163 9.09 1.61 -8.60
CA ARG A 163 9.59 0.68 -7.57
C ARG A 163 9.41 -0.78 -7.96
N ALA A 164 9.04 -1.05 -9.20
CA ALA A 164 8.74 -2.38 -9.71
C ALA A 164 7.71 -3.15 -8.83
N ASN A 165 6.66 -2.45 -8.35
CA ASN A 165 5.61 -3.07 -7.57
C ASN A 165 4.87 -4.12 -8.41
N PRO A 166 4.78 -5.41 -7.99
CA PRO A 166 4.18 -6.46 -8.79
C PRO A 166 2.73 -6.17 -9.20
N ASN A 167 1.90 -5.65 -8.30
CA ASN A 167 0.49 -5.35 -8.59
C ASN A 167 0.36 -4.28 -9.68
N ILE A 168 1.24 -3.29 -9.67
CA ILE A 168 1.23 -2.21 -10.67
C ILE A 168 1.78 -2.71 -12.02
N LEU A 169 2.82 -3.55 -12.00
CA LEU A 169 3.32 -4.15 -13.22
C LEU A 169 2.26 -5.09 -13.84
N GLU A 170 1.51 -5.84 -13.03
CA GLU A 170 0.34 -6.59 -13.51
C GLU A 170 -0.69 -5.66 -14.19
N CYS A 171 -1.02 -4.51 -13.59
CA CYS A 171 -1.94 -3.53 -14.19
C CYS A 171 -1.44 -3.02 -15.55
N LEU A 172 -0.14 -2.74 -15.68
CA LEU A 172 0.43 -2.20 -16.91
C LEU A 172 0.47 -3.20 -18.08
N TYR A 173 0.44 -4.51 -17.78
CA TYR A 173 0.66 -5.56 -18.77
C TYR A 173 -0.53 -6.51 -18.95
N THR A 174 -1.59 -6.40 -18.14
CA THR A 174 -2.78 -7.23 -18.30
C THR A 174 -3.45 -6.99 -19.67
N PRO A 175 -3.84 -8.07 -20.38
CA PRO A 175 -4.63 -7.93 -21.59
C PRO A 175 -6.11 -7.62 -21.32
N LEU A 176 -6.55 -7.71 -20.05
CA LEU A 176 -7.95 -7.55 -19.65
C LEU A 176 -8.24 -6.09 -19.29
N VAL A 177 -8.22 -5.22 -20.30
CA VAL A 177 -8.51 -3.79 -20.13
C VAL A 177 -10.01 -3.55 -20.28
N GLU A 178 -10.65 -2.92 -19.27
CA GLU A 178 -12.07 -2.53 -19.31
C GLU A 178 -12.25 -1.08 -19.80
N THR A 179 -11.35 -0.17 -19.38
CA THR A 179 -11.41 1.24 -19.76
C THR A 179 -10.00 1.79 -19.93
N VAL A 180 -9.76 2.51 -21.00
CA VAL A 180 -8.52 3.24 -21.25
C VAL A 180 -8.83 4.52 -22.02
N THR A 181 -8.43 5.67 -21.46
CA THR A 181 -8.48 6.96 -22.19
C THR A 181 -7.24 7.12 -23.07
N PRO A 182 -7.26 8.02 -24.09
CA PRO A 182 -6.06 8.30 -24.88
C PRO A 182 -4.83 8.66 -24.05
N LEU A 183 -5.02 9.48 -23.00
CA LEU A 183 -3.96 9.85 -22.08
C LEU A 183 -3.39 8.64 -21.30
N ALA A 184 -4.27 7.75 -20.85
CA ALA A 184 -3.83 6.52 -20.17
C ALA A 184 -3.08 5.60 -21.14
N GLN A 185 -3.52 5.51 -22.39
CA GLN A 185 -2.85 4.73 -23.43
C GLN A 185 -1.41 5.20 -23.67
N GLU A 186 -1.17 6.52 -23.67
CA GLU A 186 0.20 7.07 -23.78
C GLU A 186 1.14 6.59 -22.66
N LEU A 187 0.62 6.35 -21.44
CA LEU A 187 1.42 5.74 -20.37
C LEU A 187 1.69 4.27 -20.64
N LEU A 188 0.67 3.53 -21.11
CA LEU A 188 0.81 2.11 -21.43
C LEU A 188 1.78 1.87 -22.59
N ASP A 189 1.83 2.78 -23.56
CA ASP A 189 2.73 2.70 -24.73
C ASP A 189 4.21 2.87 -24.38
N GLN A 190 4.49 3.43 -23.21
CA GLN A 190 5.85 3.60 -22.70
C GLN A 190 6.15 2.78 -21.43
N ARG A 191 5.33 1.78 -21.11
CA ARG A 191 5.41 0.99 -19.87
C ARG A 191 6.72 0.28 -19.64
N GLU A 192 7.52 0.04 -20.71
CA GLU A 192 8.85 -0.57 -20.62
C GLU A 192 9.83 0.23 -19.75
N ILE A 193 9.63 1.56 -19.59
CA ILE A 193 10.48 2.42 -18.76
C ILE A 193 10.49 2.00 -17.28
N PHE A 194 9.48 1.24 -16.83
CA PHE A 194 9.37 0.75 -15.47
C PHE A 194 10.04 -0.60 -15.24
N LEU A 195 10.42 -1.33 -16.31
CA LEU A 195 11.06 -2.63 -16.17
C LEU A 195 12.57 -2.47 -15.99
N THR A 196 13.05 -2.86 -14.83
CA THR A 196 14.45 -2.69 -14.45
C THR A 196 14.95 -3.86 -13.62
N ARG A 197 16.25 -3.90 -13.35
CA ARG A 197 16.86 -4.85 -12.41
C ARG A 197 16.29 -4.79 -11.00
N LEU A 198 15.62 -3.70 -10.63
CA LEU A 198 14.94 -3.54 -9.34
C LEU A 198 13.83 -4.59 -9.11
N VAL A 199 13.28 -5.17 -10.18
CA VAL A 199 12.35 -6.31 -10.13
C VAL A 199 12.90 -7.41 -9.24
N PHE A 200 14.18 -7.75 -9.34
CA PHE A 200 14.77 -8.80 -8.50
C PHE A 200 14.62 -8.52 -7.02
N GLN A 201 14.98 -7.32 -6.57
CA GLN A 201 14.92 -6.95 -5.15
C GLN A 201 13.48 -6.84 -4.65
N THR A 202 12.62 -6.20 -5.43
CA THR A 202 11.23 -5.96 -5.04
C THR A 202 10.45 -7.28 -4.98
N TYR A 203 10.58 -8.14 -6.00
CA TYR A 203 9.88 -9.43 -6.02
C TYR A 203 10.37 -10.37 -4.93
N ASN A 204 11.68 -10.41 -4.65
CA ASN A 204 12.21 -11.13 -3.48
C ASN A 204 11.59 -10.65 -2.16
N GLY A 205 11.42 -9.33 -1.99
CA GLY A 205 10.74 -8.78 -0.83
C GLY A 205 9.30 -9.30 -0.67
N TYR A 206 8.55 -9.35 -1.78
CA TYR A 206 7.19 -9.92 -1.80
C TYR A 206 7.20 -11.44 -1.55
N VAL A 207 8.13 -12.19 -2.14
CA VAL A 207 8.30 -13.64 -1.90
C VAL A 207 8.55 -13.92 -0.42
N ILE A 208 9.47 -13.18 0.21
CA ILE A 208 9.74 -13.28 1.65
C ILE A 208 8.50 -12.98 2.48
N SER A 209 7.76 -11.92 2.11
CA SER A 209 6.51 -11.56 2.80
C SER A 209 5.45 -12.66 2.70
N GLN A 210 5.27 -13.27 1.53
CA GLN A 210 4.34 -14.40 1.37
C GLN A 210 4.80 -15.64 2.16
N PHE A 211 6.09 -15.92 2.16
CA PHE A 211 6.66 -17.03 2.92
C PHE A 211 6.42 -16.87 4.42
N LYS A 212 6.65 -15.68 4.98
CA LYS A 212 6.36 -15.38 6.40
C LYS A 212 4.88 -15.58 6.74
N LYS A 213 3.96 -15.23 5.83
CA LYS A 213 2.52 -15.49 6.02
C LYS A 213 2.22 -16.98 6.08
N LEU A 214 2.85 -17.79 5.23
CA LEU A 214 2.71 -19.25 5.24
C LEU A 214 3.23 -19.86 6.54
N GLU A 215 4.41 -19.44 7.02
CA GLU A 215 4.96 -19.89 8.31
C GLU A 215 4.05 -19.48 9.48
N GLN A 216 3.48 -18.27 9.43
CA GLN A 216 2.54 -17.81 10.45
C GLN A 216 1.23 -18.61 10.44
N ASP A 217 0.66 -18.88 9.25
CA ASP A 217 -0.55 -19.68 9.11
C ASP A 217 -0.31 -21.11 9.67
N LEU A 218 0.81 -21.73 9.32
CA LEU A 218 1.18 -23.06 9.82
C LEU A 218 1.33 -23.07 11.35
N ARG A 219 2.02 -22.06 11.92
CA ARG A 219 2.25 -21.97 13.37
C ARG A 219 0.99 -21.69 14.18
N ILE A 220 0.08 -20.83 13.67
CA ILE A 220 -1.11 -20.38 14.42
C ILE A 220 -2.30 -21.32 14.20
N ARG A 221 -2.47 -21.83 12.97
CA ARG A 221 -3.66 -22.60 12.56
C ARG A 221 -3.40 -24.07 12.37
N GLY A 222 -2.14 -24.50 12.28
CA GLY A 222 -1.75 -25.86 11.93
C GLY A 222 -2.00 -26.21 10.46
N GLU A 223 -2.48 -25.26 9.64
CA GLU A 223 -2.82 -25.47 8.24
C GLU A 223 -2.20 -24.39 7.36
N LEU A 224 -1.82 -24.77 6.13
CA LEU A 224 -1.30 -23.85 5.12
C LEU A 224 -2.44 -23.19 4.33
N ARG A 225 -2.34 -21.91 4.13
CA ARG A 225 -3.17 -21.22 3.14
C ARG A 225 -2.57 -21.40 1.75
N TRP A 226 -3.00 -22.41 1.07
CA TRP A 226 -2.51 -22.78 -0.27
C TRP A 226 -2.58 -21.64 -1.31
N LYS A 227 -3.53 -20.69 -1.14
CA LYS A 227 -3.57 -19.47 -1.94
C LYS A 227 -2.28 -18.64 -1.84
N HIS A 228 -1.68 -18.55 -0.64
CA HIS A 228 -0.40 -17.84 -0.44
C HIS A 228 0.78 -18.59 -1.07
N ALA A 229 0.78 -19.93 -0.99
CA ALA A 229 1.80 -20.77 -1.62
C ALA A 229 1.76 -20.63 -3.15
N MET A 230 0.58 -20.73 -3.75
CA MET A 230 0.39 -20.50 -5.18
C MET A 230 0.85 -19.09 -5.60
N HIS A 231 0.50 -18.05 -4.82
CA HIS A 231 0.88 -16.68 -5.11
C HIS A 231 2.41 -16.47 -5.06
N LEU A 232 3.10 -17.14 -4.12
CA LEU A 232 4.55 -17.12 -4.03
C LEU A 232 5.22 -17.69 -5.28
N ILE A 233 4.76 -18.88 -5.75
CA ILE A 233 5.25 -19.48 -6.99
C ILE A 233 4.99 -18.56 -8.20
N ARG A 234 3.80 -17.97 -8.29
CA ARG A 234 3.43 -17.05 -9.36
C ARG A 234 4.33 -15.81 -9.41
N LEU A 235 4.68 -15.24 -8.24
CA LEU A 235 5.60 -14.11 -8.15
C LEU A 235 6.99 -14.46 -8.72
N LEU A 236 7.53 -15.64 -8.39
CA LEU A 236 8.81 -16.09 -8.91
C LEU A 236 8.77 -16.28 -10.44
N LEU A 237 7.74 -16.95 -10.95
CA LEU A 237 7.54 -17.14 -12.39
C LEU A 237 7.47 -15.81 -13.14
N SER A 238 6.68 -14.86 -12.62
CA SER A 238 6.56 -13.52 -13.21
C SER A 238 7.90 -12.76 -13.15
N GLY A 239 8.60 -12.78 -12.03
CA GLY A 239 9.90 -12.13 -11.88
C GLY A 239 10.96 -12.70 -12.85
N ILE A 240 10.99 -14.02 -13.04
CA ILE A 240 11.88 -14.70 -13.99
C ILE A 240 11.59 -14.23 -15.41
N SER A 241 10.31 -14.24 -15.83
CA SER A 241 9.95 -13.81 -17.19
C SER A 241 10.33 -12.35 -17.44
N ILE A 242 10.09 -11.45 -16.46
CA ILE A 242 10.49 -10.04 -16.60
C ILE A 242 11.99 -9.89 -16.79
N LEU A 243 12.81 -10.59 -16.00
CA LEU A 243 14.27 -10.47 -16.09
C LEU A 243 14.84 -11.10 -17.36
N ARG A 244 14.25 -12.19 -17.87
CA ARG A 244 14.71 -12.88 -19.08
C ARG A 244 14.22 -12.19 -20.35
N ASP A 245 12.92 -11.86 -20.39
CA ASP A 245 12.22 -11.48 -21.61
C ASP A 245 12.02 -9.97 -21.74
N GLY A 246 12.22 -9.20 -20.66
CA GLY A 246 11.90 -7.76 -20.62
C GLY A 246 10.41 -7.47 -20.75
N PHE A 247 9.56 -8.41 -20.36
CA PHE A 247 8.11 -8.32 -20.47
C PHE A 247 7.42 -9.01 -19.30
N VAL A 248 6.29 -8.46 -18.83
CA VAL A 248 5.46 -9.08 -17.76
C VAL A 248 4.51 -10.08 -18.40
N ASN A 249 4.86 -11.34 -18.35
CA ASN A 249 3.97 -12.40 -18.82
C ASN A 249 2.96 -12.75 -17.70
N LEU A 250 1.68 -12.55 -17.98
CA LEU A 250 0.58 -12.94 -17.08
C LEU A 250 -0.02 -14.31 -17.44
N SER A 251 0.30 -14.87 -18.61
CA SER A 251 -0.12 -16.24 -18.93
C SER A 251 0.75 -17.25 -18.16
N VAL A 252 0.08 -18.17 -17.48
CA VAL A 252 0.70 -19.30 -16.79
C VAL A 252 0.36 -20.64 -17.43
N ASP A 253 0.02 -20.64 -18.73
CA ASP A 253 -0.52 -21.81 -19.44
C ASP A 253 0.29 -23.08 -19.22
N GLY A 254 1.64 -23.00 -19.28
CA GLY A 254 2.53 -24.13 -19.05
C GLY A 254 2.54 -24.66 -17.60
N GLN A 255 2.15 -23.88 -16.61
CA GLN A 255 2.16 -24.23 -15.18
C GLN A 255 0.76 -24.19 -14.54
N ARG A 256 -0.28 -23.92 -15.35
CA ARG A 256 -1.65 -23.67 -14.87
C ARG A 256 -2.15 -24.78 -13.96
N GLU A 257 -2.08 -26.02 -14.40
CA GLU A 257 -2.60 -27.17 -13.61
C GLU A 257 -1.80 -27.38 -12.31
N GLN A 258 -0.48 -27.16 -12.34
CA GLN A 258 0.34 -27.25 -11.12
C GLN A 258 -0.02 -26.16 -10.12
N LEU A 259 -0.24 -24.92 -10.57
CA LEU A 259 -0.67 -23.80 -9.73
C LEU A 259 -2.06 -24.04 -9.14
N LEU A 260 -3.00 -24.57 -9.94
CA LEU A 260 -4.33 -24.94 -9.46
C LEU A 260 -4.28 -26.10 -8.47
N ALA A 261 -3.45 -27.11 -8.69
CA ALA A 261 -3.23 -28.21 -7.75
C ALA A 261 -2.69 -27.71 -6.39
N ILE A 262 -1.74 -26.74 -6.40
CA ILE A 262 -1.31 -26.07 -5.15
C ILE A 262 -2.50 -25.38 -4.49
N ARG A 263 -3.28 -24.58 -5.23
CA ARG A 263 -4.43 -23.85 -4.68
C ARG A 263 -5.46 -24.76 -4.02
N ARG A 264 -5.68 -25.97 -4.59
CA ARG A 264 -6.60 -26.99 -4.06
C ARG A 264 -6.00 -27.80 -2.90
N GLY A 265 -4.72 -27.61 -2.56
CA GLY A 265 -4.03 -28.37 -1.54
C GLY A 265 -3.72 -29.82 -1.95
N GLU A 266 -3.65 -30.10 -3.23
CA GLU A 266 -3.37 -31.43 -3.81
C GLU A 266 -1.84 -31.75 -3.83
N GLN A 267 -1.01 -30.77 -3.52
CA GLN A 267 0.44 -30.89 -3.42
C GLN A 267 0.89 -30.93 -1.96
N THR A 268 2.01 -31.61 -1.69
CA THR A 268 2.63 -31.50 -0.37
C THR A 268 3.41 -30.20 -0.24
N TRP A 269 3.61 -29.73 1.00
CA TRP A 269 4.43 -28.54 1.22
C TRP A 269 5.87 -28.72 0.75
N GLU A 270 6.44 -29.91 0.95
CA GLU A 270 7.79 -30.27 0.53
C GLU A 270 7.94 -30.11 -1.00
N ALA A 271 7.00 -30.63 -1.79
CA ALA A 271 7.02 -30.53 -3.24
C ALA A 271 6.92 -29.07 -3.71
N VAL A 272 6.05 -28.26 -3.08
CA VAL A 272 5.91 -26.82 -3.39
C VAL A 272 7.17 -26.06 -2.99
N ASN A 273 7.75 -26.36 -1.84
CA ASN A 273 8.98 -25.72 -1.39
C ASN A 273 10.19 -26.09 -2.26
N ASP A 274 10.31 -27.32 -2.73
CA ASP A 274 11.34 -27.73 -3.68
C ASP A 274 11.18 -27.01 -5.02
N TRP A 275 9.96 -26.84 -5.50
CA TRP A 275 9.71 -26.03 -6.70
C TRP A 275 10.08 -24.56 -6.49
N ARG A 276 9.70 -23.98 -5.35
CA ARG A 276 10.10 -22.63 -4.96
C ARG A 276 11.61 -22.44 -4.96
N LEU A 277 12.36 -23.40 -4.41
CA LEU A 277 13.83 -23.31 -4.37
C LEU A 277 14.46 -23.37 -5.77
N ARG A 278 13.95 -24.23 -6.65
CA ARG A 278 14.39 -24.27 -8.06
C ARG A 278 14.10 -22.94 -8.77
N LEU A 279 12.86 -22.41 -8.63
CA LEU A 279 12.51 -21.13 -9.23
C LEU A 279 13.33 -19.97 -8.67
N HIS A 280 13.69 -20.04 -7.38
CA HIS A 280 14.54 -19.00 -6.79
C HIS A 280 15.96 -19.02 -7.42
N ALA A 281 16.55 -20.19 -7.61
CA ALA A 281 17.82 -20.32 -8.31
C ALA A 281 17.73 -19.81 -9.76
N GLU A 282 16.65 -20.13 -10.48
CA GLU A 282 16.39 -19.60 -11.83
C GLU A 282 16.22 -18.07 -11.83
N PHE A 283 15.60 -17.52 -10.80
CA PHE A 283 15.43 -16.08 -10.65
C PHE A 283 16.76 -15.36 -10.42
N GLU A 284 17.65 -15.95 -9.62
CA GLU A 284 19.03 -15.46 -9.42
C GLU A 284 19.83 -15.52 -10.73
N GLU A 285 19.75 -16.64 -11.47
CA GLU A 285 20.39 -16.76 -12.77
C GLU A 285 19.87 -15.71 -13.77
N ALA A 286 18.55 -15.54 -13.87
CA ALA A 286 17.93 -14.54 -14.72
C ALA A 286 18.42 -13.11 -14.37
N TYR A 287 18.62 -12.81 -13.09
CA TYR A 287 19.18 -11.52 -12.66
C TYR A 287 20.62 -11.31 -13.11
N GLN A 288 21.44 -12.36 -13.14
CA GLN A 288 22.84 -12.24 -13.59
C GLN A 288 22.96 -11.92 -15.09
N VAL A 289 22.05 -12.47 -15.90
CA VAL A 289 22.11 -12.37 -17.37
C VAL A 289 21.16 -11.32 -17.96
N THR A 290 20.30 -10.69 -17.16
CA THR A 290 19.30 -9.74 -17.63
C THR A 290 19.92 -8.53 -18.33
N ARG A 291 19.27 -8.10 -19.43
CA ARG A 291 19.61 -6.88 -20.16
C ARG A 291 18.83 -5.64 -19.70
N LEU A 292 17.95 -5.80 -18.71
CA LEU A 292 17.18 -4.68 -18.17
C LEU A 292 18.09 -3.61 -17.56
N PRO A 293 17.72 -2.33 -17.68
CA PRO A 293 18.48 -1.22 -17.10
C PRO A 293 18.54 -1.34 -15.57
N VAL A 294 19.57 -0.74 -14.98
CA VAL A 294 19.76 -0.73 -13.51
C VAL A 294 18.70 0.12 -12.84
N GLN A 295 18.32 1.23 -13.47
CA GLN A 295 17.36 2.20 -12.94
C GLN A 295 16.25 2.48 -13.96
N PRO A 296 15.03 2.81 -13.49
CA PRO A 296 13.97 3.22 -14.38
C PRO A 296 14.24 4.60 -14.97
N ASP A 297 13.55 4.93 -16.06
CA ASP A 297 13.63 6.25 -16.67
C ASP A 297 12.78 7.26 -15.88
N TYR A 298 13.37 7.80 -14.82
CA TYR A 298 12.71 8.78 -13.95
C TYR A 298 12.32 10.05 -14.69
N LEU A 299 13.11 10.49 -15.69
CA LEU A 299 12.81 11.72 -16.41
C LEU A 299 11.59 11.54 -17.28
N ARG A 300 11.53 10.46 -18.06
CA ARG A 300 10.40 10.17 -18.93
C ARG A 300 9.10 9.96 -18.12
N ALA A 301 9.19 9.27 -16.97
CA ALA A 301 8.05 9.10 -16.06
C ALA A 301 7.58 10.45 -15.47
N ASN A 302 8.52 11.33 -15.09
CA ASN A 302 8.21 12.68 -14.60
C ASN A 302 7.57 13.54 -15.69
N ASP A 303 8.13 13.53 -16.88
CA ASP A 303 7.63 14.34 -18.01
C ASP A 303 6.20 13.93 -18.37
N PHE A 304 5.91 12.62 -18.38
CA PHE A 304 4.55 12.14 -18.57
C PHE A 304 3.61 12.63 -17.46
N LEU A 305 4.00 12.58 -16.19
CA LEU A 305 3.15 13.03 -15.08
C LEU A 305 2.85 14.54 -15.20
N VAL A 306 3.87 15.34 -15.52
CA VAL A 306 3.70 16.80 -15.75
C VAL A 306 2.76 17.07 -16.92
N TYR A 307 2.96 16.38 -18.03
CA TYR A 307 2.10 16.46 -19.22
C TYR A 307 0.63 16.12 -18.88
N ALA A 308 0.40 15.01 -18.19
CA ALA A 308 -0.94 14.58 -17.80
C ALA A 308 -1.65 15.63 -16.92
N ARG A 309 -0.95 16.22 -15.97
CA ARG A 309 -1.50 17.28 -15.11
C ARG A 309 -1.78 18.58 -15.88
N GLN A 310 -0.91 18.97 -16.80
CA GLN A 310 -1.15 20.11 -17.69
C GLN A 310 -2.35 19.86 -18.60
N HIS A 311 -2.52 18.66 -19.13
CA HIS A 311 -3.66 18.27 -19.93
C HIS A 311 -4.98 18.47 -19.16
N MET A 312 -5.06 18.00 -17.91
CA MET A 312 -6.23 18.19 -17.05
C MET A 312 -6.49 19.66 -16.69
N ALA A 313 -5.44 20.46 -16.52
CA ALA A 313 -5.59 21.89 -16.23
C ALA A 313 -6.21 22.65 -17.41
N ARG A 314 -5.88 22.26 -18.66
CA ARG A 314 -6.40 22.90 -19.90
C ARG A 314 -7.84 22.52 -20.21
N GLN A 315 -8.30 21.31 -19.88
CA GLN A 315 -9.66 20.85 -20.17
C GLN A 315 -10.75 21.69 -19.47
N LYS A 316 -10.48 22.38 -18.37
CA LYS A 316 -11.43 23.27 -17.68
C LYS A 316 -11.63 24.64 -18.32
N GLY A 317 -10.84 25.00 -19.31
CA GLY A 317 -11.00 26.29 -20.03
C GLY A 317 -12.13 26.31 -21.07
N THR A 318 -12.81 25.17 -21.30
CA THR A 318 -13.83 25.04 -22.35
C THR A 318 -15.27 24.82 -21.84
N SER A 319 -15.48 24.85 -20.51
CA SER A 319 -16.81 24.75 -19.90
C SER A 319 -17.13 26.05 -19.16
N SER A 320 -17.45 27.09 -19.90
CA SER A 320 -18.05 28.37 -19.44
C SER A 320 -19.39 28.55 -20.13
#